data_fc28a477dea86cf41c88220a61188e0e
#
_entry.id   fc28a477dea86cf41c88220a61188e0e
#
_cell.length_a   1.000
_cell.length_b   1.000
_cell.length_c   1.000
_cell.angle_alpha   90.00
_cell.angle_beta   90.00
_cell.angle_gamma   90.00
#
_symmetry.space_group_name_H-M   'P 1'
#
loop_
_entity.id
_entity.type
_entity.pdbx_description
1 polymer ?
#
loop_
_entity_poly.entity_id
_entity_poly.type
_entity_poly.pdbx_seq_one_letter_code
_entity_poly.pdbx_strand_id
1 'polypeptide(L)'
;EIFGFDSDMEWDWGLPWYRPTRILHAVIGGEYGWRSGSGKFPSYYADTLPAAADIGLGSPTGVKFGTKSNFPEKYKNALFAMDWSYGRIFAVHLQPDGATYQGTPEVFVKGKPLNVADMDFGKDGAMYFITGGRGTQSGLYRVTYDGEKMKEPKKSDSELVAEKKKKKARE
;
A
#
# COMPACT_ATOMS: atom_id res chain seq x y z
N GLU A 1 11.60 -5.78 2.48
CA GLU A 1 10.45 -5.73 3.39
C GLU A 1 9.21 -6.26 2.69
N ILE A 2 8.31 -6.90 3.44
CA ILE A 2 7.06 -7.48 2.92
C ILE A 2 5.89 -6.71 3.53
N PHE A 3 4.96 -6.28 2.68
CA PHE A 3 3.73 -5.62 3.11
C PHE A 3 2.51 -6.33 2.53
N GLY A 4 1.41 -6.29 3.27
CA GLY A 4 0.13 -6.83 2.85
C GLY A 4 -1.01 -5.87 3.14
N PHE A 5 -2.10 -6.00 2.40
CA PHE A 5 -3.35 -5.30 2.66
C PHE A 5 -4.35 -6.31 3.22
N ASP A 6 -4.61 -6.22 4.50
CA ASP A 6 -5.40 -7.17 5.27
C ASP A 6 -6.89 -6.78 5.26
N SER A 7 -7.76 -7.77 5.08
CA SER A 7 -9.22 -7.56 5.04
C SER A 7 -9.80 -7.26 6.41
N ASP A 8 -11.01 -6.72 6.45
CA ASP A 8 -11.83 -6.60 7.65
C ASP A 8 -12.85 -7.75 7.75
N MET A 9 -13.62 -7.73 8.84
CA MET A 9 -14.81 -8.57 9.02
C MET A 9 -16.03 -7.67 8.77
N GLU A 10 -16.54 -7.69 7.56
CA GLU A 10 -17.60 -6.77 7.08
C GLU A 10 -18.85 -6.78 7.96
N TRP A 11 -19.20 -7.95 8.51
CA TRP A 11 -20.36 -8.10 9.41
C TRP A 11 -20.15 -7.54 10.82
N ASP A 12 -18.92 -7.22 11.20
CA ASP A 12 -18.59 -6.59 12.48
C ASP A 12 -18.72 -5.07 12.43
N TRP A 13 -18.97 -4.51 11.26
CA TRP A 13 -19.04 -3.06 11.08
C TRP A 13 -20.13 -2.43 11.99
N GLY A 14 -19.73 -1.37 12.69
CA GLY A 14 -20.57 -0.70 13.67
C GLY A 14 -20.57 -1.33 15.08
N LEU A 15 -19.86 -2.44 15.27
CA LEU A 15 -19.69 -3.08 16.56
C LEU A 15 -18.38 -2.64 17.24
N PRO A 16 -18.31 -2.64 18.60
CA PRO A 16 -17.12 -2.18 19.32
C PRO A 16 -15.83 -2.97 19.00
N TRP A 17 -15.96 -4.21 18.55
CA TRP A 17 -14.83 -5.08 18.19
C TRP A 17 -14.46 -5.03 16.71
N TYR A 18 -15.14 -4.24 15.87
CA TYR A 18 -14.78 -4.07 14.49
C TYR A 18 -13.31 -3.63 14.35
N ARG A 19 -12.59 -4.25 13.41
CA ARG A 19 -11.24 -3.88 13.03
C ARG A 19 -11.21 -3.56 11.55
N PRO A 20 -10.65 -2.41 11.15
CA PRO A 20 -10.62 -1.97 9.76
C PRO A 20 -9.75 -2.87 8.88
N THR A 21 -9.87 -2.70 7.56
CA THR A 21 -8.84 -3.14 6.64
C THR A 21 -7.56 -2.36 6.95
N ARG A 22 -6.40 -3.00 6.82
CA ARG A 22 -5.13 -2.42 7.31
C ARG A 22 -3.93 -2.86 6.49
N ILE A 23 -2.93 -2.00 6.43
CA ILE A 23 -1.63 -2.33 5.86
C ILE A 23 -0.78 -2.96 6.95
N LEU A 24 -0.29 -4.15 6.69
CA LEU A 24 0.61 -4.89 7.58
C LEU A 24 2.04 -4.83 7.05
N HIS A 25 3.01 -4.62 7.94
CA HIS A 25 4.41 -4.92 7.71
C HIS A 25 4.64 -6.36 8.19
N ALA A 26 4.76 -7.30 7.25
CA ALA A 26 4.86 -8.72 7.56
C ALA A 26 6.28 -9.09 7.97
N VAL A 27 6.43 -9.61 9.19
CA VAL A 27 7.69 -10.08 9.75
C VAL A 27 7.61 -11.57 10.09
N ILE A 28 8.76 -12.23 10.11
CA ILE A 28 8.84 -13.67 10.44
C ILE A 28 8.35 -13.88 11.89
N GLY A 29 7.39 -14.81 12.05
CA GLY A 29 6.79 -15.10 13.36
C GLY A 29 5.79 -14.04 13.85
N GLY A 30 5.47 -13.02 13.02
CA GLY A 30 4.52 -11.99 13.38
C GLY A 30 3.09 -12.52 13.52
N GLU A 31 2.41 -12.10 14.58
CA GLU A 31 0.99 -12.37 14.85
C GLU A 31 0.20 -11.07 14.66
N TYR A 32 -0.86 -11.11 13.84
CA TYR A 32 -1.65 -9.92 13.48
C TYR A 32 -3.11 -10.00 13.97
N GLY A 33 -3.37 -10.90 14.90
CA GLY A 33 -4.64 -10.98 15.62
C GLY A 33 -5.74 -11.79 14.96
N TRP A 34 -5.50 -12.44 13.82
CA TRP A 34 -6.51 -13.33 13.22
C TRP A 34 -6.73 -14.59 14.06
N ARG A 35 -8.01 -14.90 14.32
CA ARG A 35 -8.42 -16.11 15.04
C ARG A 35 -9.56 -16.79 14.30
N SER A 36 -9.53 -18.12 14.29
CA SER A 36 -10.60 -18.92 13.70
C SER A 36 -11.93 -18.65 14.42
N GLY A 37 -12.95 -18.24 13.67
CA GLY A 37 -14.30 -18.00 14.16
C GLY A 37 -14.52 -16.70 14.95
N SER A 38 -13.50 -15.91 15.24
CA SER A 38 -13.60 -14.71 16.09
C SER A 38 -13.11 -13.41 15.46
N GLY A 39 -12.63 -13.46 14.22
CA GLY A 39 -12.10 -12.27 13.57
C GLY A 39 -10.77 -11.80 14.15
N LYS A 40 -10.50 -10.49 14.10
CA LYS A 40 -9.24 -9.91 14.53
C LYS A 40 -9.27 -9.48 15.99
N PHE A 41 -8.24 -9.85 16.74
CA PHE A 41 -8.02 -9.33 18.10
C PHE A 41 -7.64 -7.85 18.09
N PRO A 42 -8.01 -7.11 19.14
CA PRO A 42 -7.54 -5.75 19.34
C PRO A 42 -6.01 -5.66 19.41
N SER A 43 -5.45 -4.56 18.92
CA SER A 43 -4.01 -4.31 18.89
C SER A 43 -3.36 -4.11 20.27
N TYR A 44 -4.17 -3.96 21.33
CA TYR A 44 -3.64 -3.83 22.70
C TYR A 44 -3.23 -5.17 23.34
N TYR A 45 -3.53 -6.31 22.71
CA TYR A 45 -2.95 -7.58 23.16
C TYR A 45 -1.46 -7.62 22.86
N ALA A 46 -0.66 -8.00 23.85
CA ALA A 46 0.81 -7.90 23.81
C ALA A 46 1.47 -8.75 22.70
N ASP A 47 0.83 -9.82 22.27
CA ASP A 47 1.28 -10.73 21.22
C ASP A 47 0.72 -10.38 19.83
N THR A 48 -0.08 -9.31 19.72
CA THR A 48 -0.63 -8.85 18.45
C THR A 48 0.16 -7.64 17.93
N LEU A 49 0.79 -7.79 16.77
CA LEU A 49 1.50 -6.69 16.15
C LEU A 49 0.54 -5.65 15.58
N PRO A 50 0.85 -4.34 15.71
CA PRO A 50 0.04 -3.28 15.14
C PRO A 50 0.12 -3.23 13.61
N ALA A 51 -0.86 -2.61 12.98
CA ALA A 51 -0.82 -2.28 11.58
C ALA A 51 0.14 -1.10 11.32
N ALA A 52 0.75 -1.07 10.12
CA ALA A 52 1.45 0.12 9.64
C ALA A 52 0.48 1.26 9.33
N ALA A 53 -0.75 0.94 8.86
CA ALA A 53 -1.82 1.91 8.67
C ALA A 53 -3.19 1.23 8.68
N ASP A 54 -4.17 1.86 9.29
CA ASP A 54 -5.58 1.51 9.17
C ASP A 54 -6.19 2.26 7.97
N ILE A 55 -6.93 1.53 7.12
CA ILE A 55 -7.55 2.08 5.90
C ILE A 55 -9.05 2.32 6.09
N GLY A 56 -9.69 1.54 6.92
CA GLY A 56 -11.15 1.59 7.14
C GLY A 56 -11.90 0.47 6.41
N LEU A 57 -13.14 0.76 6.02
CA LEU A 57 -13.96 -0.20 5.25
C LEU A 57 -13.36 -0.42 3.86
N GLY A 58 -13.34 -1.65 3.41
CA GLY A 58 -12.84 -1.99 2.08
C GLY A 58 -12.81 -3.47 1.77
N SER A 59 -12.46 -3.78 0.54
CA SER A 59 -12.23 -5.14 0.04
C SER A 59 -10.86 -5.18 -0.63
N PRO A 60 -9.81 -5.50 0.13
CA PRO A 60 -8.45 -5.57 -0.39
C PRO A 60 -8.29 -6.56 -1.53
N THR A 61 -7.64 -6.15 -2.62
CA THR A 61 -7.33 -7.02 -3.75
C THR A 61 -5.83 -7.14 -4.02
N GLY A 62 -5.03 -6.25 -3.47
CA GLY A 62 -3.58 -6.37 -3.57
C GLY A 62 -2.83 -5.10 -3.21
N VAL A 63 -1.50 -5.19 -3.24
CA VAL A 63 -0.58 -4.09 -3.00
C VAL A 63 0.58 -4.10 -3.99
N LYS A 64 1.11 -2.92 -4.31
CA LYS A 64 2.28 -2.76 -5.18
C LYS A 64 3.07 -1.51 -4.83
N PHE A 65 4.39 -1.60 -4.73
CA PHE A 65 5.23 -0.41 -4.60
C PHE A 65 5.34 0.35 -5.92
N GLY A 66 5.36 1.68 -5.83
CA GLY A 66 5.48 2.60 -6.98
C GLY A 66 6.88 2.71 -7.59
N THR A 67 7.83 1.88 -7.18
CA THR A 67 9.25 1.98 -7.55
C THR A 67 9.54 1.93 -9.05
N LYS A 68 8.65 1.32 -9.82
CA LYS A 68 8.75 1.25 -11.28
C LYS A 68 8.00 2.36 -12.01
N SER A 69 7.34 3.27 -11.28
CA SER A 69 6.54 4.34 -11.87
C SER A 69 7.39 5.52 -12.35
N ASN A 70 6.82 6.27 -13.32
CA ASN A 70 7.32 7.60 -13.71
C ASN A 70 6.66 8.73 -12.92
N PHE A 71 5.96 8.41 -11.85
CA PHE A 71 5.31 9.38 -10.96
C PHE A 71 6.35 10.18 -10.15
N PRO A 72 5.96 11.33 -9.57
CA PRO A 72 6.79 12.07 -8.63
C PRO A 72 7.34 11.19 -7.50
N GLU A 73 8.49 11.57 -6.95
CA GLU A 73 9.26 10.77 -5.98
C GLU A 73 8.43 10.29 -4.79
N LYS A 74 7.51 11.13 -4.29
CA LYS A 74 6.60 10.74 -3.19
C LYS A 74 5.78 9.49 -3.51
N TYR A 75 5.44 9.26 -4.77
CA TYR A 75 4.67 8.09 -5.21
C TYR A 75 5.53 6.89 -5.60
N LYS A 76 6.77 7.11 -6.02
CA LYS A 76 7.72 6.01 -6.25
C LYS A 76 7.98 5.22 -4.97
N ASN A 77 8.02 5.90 -3.83
CA ASN A 77 8.24 5.29 -2.52
C ASN A 77 6.94 4.87 -1.81
N ALA A 78 5.77 5.18 -2.39
CA ALA A 78 4.49 4.80 -1.82
C ALA A 78 4.15 3.33 -2.11
N LEU A 79 3.42 2.72 -1.17
CA LEU A 79 2.76 1.44 -1.36
C LEU A 79 1.35 1.71 -1.88
N PHE A 80 1.07 1.28 -3.11
CA PHE A 80 -0.29 1.34 -3.66
C PHE A 80 -1.10 0.16 -3.14
N ALA A 81 -2.30 0.44 -2.61
CA ALA A 81 -3.21 -0.55 -2.04
C ALA A 81 -4.59 -0.42 -2.71
N MET A 82 -5.13 -1.55 -3.16
CA MET A 82 -6.33 -1.60 -3.99
C MET A 82 -7.54 -2.05 -3.19
N ASP A 83 -8.65 -1.32 -3.33
CA ASP A 83 -9.93 -1.59 -2.70
C ASP A 83 -11.01 -1.78 -3.77
N TRP A 84 -11.53 -2.99 -3.85
CA TRP A 84 -12.55 -3.39 -4.81
C TRP A 84 -13.93 -2.81 -4.51
N SER A 85 -14.35 -2.84 -3.24
CA SER A 85 -15.74 -2.48 -2.86
C SER A 85 -16.06 -1.02 -3.07
N TYR A 86 -15.13 -0.13 -2.73
CA TYR A 86 -15.35 1.31 -2.81
C TYR A 86 -14.68 1.95 -4.02
N GLY A 87 -14.06 1.16 -4.89
CA GLY A 87 -13.44 1.62 -6.13
C GLY A 87 -12.31 2.61 -5.87
N ARG A 88 -11.31 2.22 -5.08
CA ARG A 88 -10.20 3.09 -4.68
C ARG A 88 -8.85 2.40 -4.88
N ILE A 89 -7.86 3.20 -5.24
CA ILE A 89 -6.45 2.88 -5.09
C ILE A 89 -5.87 3.91 -4.13
N PHE A 90 -5.28 3.45 -3.05
CA PHE A 90 -4.58 4.31 -2.11
C PHE A 90 -3.10 4.35 -2.45
N ALA A 91 -2.44 5.50 -2.23
CA ALA A 91 -1.01 5.61 -2.09
C ALA A 91 -0.70 5.74 -0.59
N VAL A 92 -0.08 4.73 0.00
CA VAL A 92 0.27 4.71 1.42
C VAL A 92 1.74 5.14 1.55
N HIS A 93 1.95 6.30 2.16
CA HIS A 93 3.27 6.87 2.39
C HIS A 93 3.85 6.30 3.68
N LEU A 94 4.81 5.39 3.54
CA LEU A 94 5.43 4.67 4.65
C LEU A 94 6.62 5.45 5.20
N GLN A 95 6.69 5.59 6.53
CA GLN A 95 7.82 6.15 7.26
C GLN A 95 8.34 5.11 8.25
N PRO A 96 9.66 4.91 8.37
CA PRO A 96 10.21 4.03 9.41
C PRO A 96 9.78 4.48 10.80
N ASP A 97 9.35 3.53 11.63
CA ASP A 97 8.96 3.76 13.03
C ASP A 97 9.51 2.61 13.89
N GLY A 98 10.67 2.82 14.51
CA GLY A 98 11.40 1.80 15.25
C GLY A 98 11.76 0.60 14.36
N ALA A 99 11.26 -0.57 14.70
CA ALA A 99 11.45 -1.82 13.95
C ALA A 99 10.39 -2.06 12.86
N THR A 100 9.46 -1.15 12.69
CA THR A 100 8.36 -1.24 11.73
C THR A 100 8.18 0.07 10.94
N TYR A 101 6.96 0.31 10.46
CA TYR A 101 6.60 1.49 9.67
C TYR A 101 5.26 2.05 10.14
N GLN A 102 5.13 3.36 10.03
CA GLN A 102 3.86 4.07 10.08
C GLN A 102 3.50 4.58 8.70
N GLY A 103 2.29 4.31 8.25
CA GLY A 103 1.79 4.69 6.93
C GLY A 103 0.71 5.75 6.99
N THR A 104 0.75 6.70 6.06
CA THR A 104 -0.31 7.69 5.85
C THR A 104 -1.01 7.38 4.53
N PRO A 105 -2.28 6.92 4.53
CA PRO A 105 -3.01 6.63 3.31
C PRO A 105 -3.53 7.91 2.65
N GLU A 106 -3.31 8.02 1.33
CA GLU A 106 -3.85 9.05 0.45
C GLU A 106 -4.71 8.36 -0.62
N VAL A 107 -5.93 8.85 -0.88
CA VAL A 107 -6.74 8.34 -2.00
C VAL A 107 -6.12 8.84 -3.30
N PHE A 108 -5.49 7.96 -4.05
CA PHE A 108 -4.79 8.25 -5.30
C PHE A 108 -5.73 8.19 -6.52
N VAL A 109 -6.54 7.13 -6.61
CA VAL A 109 -7.60 6.98 -7.63
C VAL A 109 -8.89 6.62 -6.93
N LYS A 110 -10.01 7.20 -7.40
CA LYS A 110 -11.36 6.85 -6.94
C LYS A 110 -12.35 6.96 -8.08
N GLY A 111 -13.26 6.01 -8.16
CA GLY A 111 -14.34 6.01 -9.15
C GLY A 111 -15.53 5.16 -8.73
N LYS A 112 -16.63 5.29 -9.50
CA LYS A 112 -17.84 4.49 -9.29
C LYS A 112 -18.59 4.36 -10.64
N PRO A 113 -18.66 3.15 -11.21
CA PRO A 113 -18.03 1.90 -10.75
C PRO A 113 -16.52 1.89 -11.02
N LEU A 114 -15.71 1.38 -10.09
CA LEU A 114 -14.27 1.18 -10.27
C LEU A 114 -13.79 0.01 -9.38
N ASN A 115 -14.34 -1.17 -9.60
CA ASN A 115 -14.02 -2.35 -8.79
C ASN A 115 -12.62 -2.87 -9.16
N VAL A 116 -11.59 -2.28 -8.56
CA VAL A 116 -10.18 -2.57 -8.87
C VAL A 116 -9.82 -3.97 -8.43
N ALA A 117 -9.38 -4.80 -9.37
CA ALA A 117 -9.03 -6.19 -9.13
C ALA A 117 -7.52 -6.43 -9.02
N ASP A 118 -6.73 -5.74 -9.86
CA ASP A 118 -5.26 -5.86 -9.82
C ASP A 118 -4.60 -4.65 -10.52
N MET A 119 -3.29 -4.45 -10.29
CA MET A 119 -2.50 -3.42 -10.95
C MET A 119 -1.03 -3.79 -11.09
N ASP A 120 -0.37 -3.23 -12.09
CA ASP A 120 1.09 -3.24 -12.22
C ASP A 120 1.60 -1.97 -12.93
N PHE A 121 2.91 -1.76 -12.90
CA PHE A 121 3.58 -0.70 -13.63
C PHE A 121 4.19 -1.24 -14.93
N GLY A 122 3.85 -0.60 -16.05
CA GLY A 122 4.41 -0.92 -17.36
C GLY A 122 5.88 -0.52 -17.49
N LYS A 123 6.52 -0.98 -18.57
CA LYS A 123 7.89 -0.58 -18.94
C LYS A 123 8.01 0.93 -19.23
N ASP A 124 6.88 1.57 -19.54
CA ASP A 124 6.76 3.02 -19.77
C ASP A 124 6.61 3.82 -18.45
N GLY A 125 6.60 3.13 -17.30
CA GLY A 125 6.41 3.74 -15.99
C GLY A 125 4.98 4.19 -15.69
N ALA A 126 4.02 3.92 -16.56
CA ALA A 126 2.61 4.16 -16.29
C ALA A 126 2.04 3.06 -15.38
N MET A 127 1.05 3.43 -14.58
CA MET A 127 0.26 2.46 -13.81
C MET A 127 -0.82 1.89 -14.73
N TYR A 128 -0.94 0.58 -14.76
CA TYR A 128 -2.04 -0.14 -15.41
C TYR A 128 -2.84 -0.86 -14.35
N PHE A 129 -4.14 -0.70 -14.34
CA PHE A 129 -5.01 -1.46 -13.45
C PHE A 129 -6.24 -1.97 -14.17
N ILE A 130 -6.77 -3.07 -13.69
CA ILE A 130 -7.96 -3.71 -14.21
C ILE A 130 -9.10 -3.63 -13.20
N THR A 131 -10.30 -3.56 -13.72
CA THR A 131 -11.54 -3.61 -12.93
C THR A 131 -12.39 -4.79 -13.35
N GLY A 132 -13.30 -5.21 -12.48
CA GLY A 132 -14.26 -6.28 -12.77
C GLY A 132 -14.50 -7.20 -11.60
N GLY A 133 -15.13 -8.33 -11.88
CA GLY A 133 -15.53 -9.34 -10.90
C GLY A 133 -16.98 -9.20 -10.43
N ARG A 134 -17.58 -10.31 -10.02
CA ARG A 134 -18.96 -10.40 -9.50
C ARG A 134 -20.02 -9.70 -10.36
N GLY A 135 -19.90 -9.78 -11.71
CA GLY A 135 -20.83 -9.15 -12.63
C GLY A 135 -20.67 -7.63 -12.79
N THR A 136 -19.65 -7.02 -12.23
CA THR A 136 -19.34 -5.61 -12.40
C THR A 136 -18.68 -5.35 -13.77
N GLN A 137 -18.73 -4.10 -14.22
CA GLN A 137 -18.10 -3.71 -15.48
C GLN A 137 -16.60 -3.93 -15.45
N SER A 138 -16.09 -4.65 -16.44
CA SER A 138 -14.66 -4.85 -16.65
C SER A 138 -14.03 -3.71 -17.42
N GLY A 139 -12.78 -3.39 -17.11
CA GLY A 139 -12.02 -2.37 -17.82
C GLY A 139 -10.53 -2.49 -17.58
N LEU A 140 -9.74 -1.96 -18.51
CA LEU A 140 -8.30 -1.77 -18.37
C LEU A 140 -8.03 -0.27 -18.42
N TYR A 141 -7.36 0.24 -17.43
CA TYR A 141 -7.06 1.65 -17.26
C TYR A 141 -5.55 1.88 -17.25
N ARG A 142 -5.14 3.03 -17.77
CA ARG A 142 -3.76 3.49 -17.77
C ARG A 142 -3.69 4.87 -17.13
N VAL A 143 -2.85 5.02 -16.12
CA VAL A 143 -2.60 6.29 -15.43
C VAL A 143 -1.18 6.74 -15.72
N THR A 144 -1.05 7.97 -16.21
CA THR A 144 0.24 8.61 -16.54
C THR A 144 0.40 9.90 -15.75
N TYR A 145 1.62 10.31 -15.55
CA TYR A 145 1.95 11.62 -15.01
C TYR A 145 2.29 12.58 -16.16
N ASP A 146 1.50 13.64 -16.32
CA ASP A 146 1.66 14.64 -17.39
C ASP A 146 2.40 15.91 -16.94
N GLY A 147 2.82 15.97 -15.67
CA GLY A 147 3.61 17.08 -15.17
C GLY A 147 5.03 17.09 -15.72
N GLU A 148 5.69 18.27 -15.65
CA GLU A 148 7.12 18.36 -15.93
C GLU A 148 7.87 17.37 -15.03
N LYS A 149 8.77 16.57 -15.62
CA LYS A 149 9.69 15.74 -14.84
C LYS A 149 10.42 16.69 -13.91
N MET A 150 10.11 16.65 -12.61
CA MET A 150 10.90 17.38 -11.61
C MET A 150 12.33 16.97 -11.84
N LYS A 151 13.17 17.94 -12.24
CA LYS A 151 14.61 17.71 -12.34
C LYS A 151 15.03 17.21 -10.97
N GLU A 152 15.44 15.95 -10.90
CA GLU A 152 15.97 15.40 -9.64
C GLU A 152 17.00 16.39 -9.12
N PRO A 153 16.93 16.82 -7.86
CA PRO A 153 17.98 17.63 -7.28
C PRO A 153 19.27 16.82 -7.46
N LYS A 154 20.24 17.37 -8.19
CA LYS A 154 21.54 16.72 -8.38
C LYS A 154 22.07 16.44 -6.99
N LYS A 155 22.22 15.15 -6.65
CA LYS A 155 22.85 14.75 -5.40
C LYS A 155 24.20 15.47 -5.34
N SER A 156 24.50 16.09 -4.23
CA SER A 156 25.81 16.72 -4.03
C SER A 156 26.90 15.65 -4.10
N ASP A 157 28.10 16.04 -4.52
CA ASP A 157 29.23 15.09 -4.59
C ASP A 157 29.49 14.41 -3.25
N SER A 158 29.19 15.04 -2.14
CA SER A 158 29.27 14.48 -0.79
C SER A 158 28.27 13.35 -0.55
N GLU A 159 27.03 13.46 -1.05
CA GLU A 159 26.00 12.43 -0.95
C GLU A 159 26.30 11.22 -1.84
N LEU A 160 26.84 11.46 -3.05
CA LEU A 160 27.27 10.40 -3.96
C LEU A 160 28.44 9.59 -3.38
N VAL A 161 29.38 10.25 -2.69
CA VAL A 161 30.51 9.59 -2.01
C VAL A 161 30.02 8.78 -0.81
N ALA A 162 29.05 9.28 -0.03
CA ALA A 162 28.48 8.59 1.11
C ALA A 162 27.69 7.32 0.68
N GLU A 163 26.95 7.41 -0.43
CA GLU A 163 26.19 6.29 -0.97
C GLU A 163 27.11 5.18 -1.52
N LYS A 164 28.19 5.56 -2.22
CA LYS A 164 29.22 4.62 -2.67
C LYS A 164 29.93 3.91 -1.51
N LYS A 165 30.22 4.63 -0.42
CA LYS A 165 30.82 4.03 0.80
C LYS A 165 29.85 3.03 1.47
N LYS A 166 28.55 3.35 1.55
CA LYS A 166 27.54 2.44 2.12
C LYS A 166 27.33 1.18 1.26
N LYS A 167 27.41 1.30 -0.06
CA LYS A 167 27.29 0.16 -0.98
C LYS A 167 28.49 -0.79 -0.84
N LYS A 168 29.70 -0.25 -0.76
CA LYS A 168 30.96 -1.02 -0.60
C LYS A 168 31.10 -1.68 0.77
N ALA A 169 30.38 -1.22 1.79
CA ALA A 169 30.36 -1.84 3.12
C ALA A 169 29.32 -2.95 3.28
N ARG A 170 28.53 -3.23 2.24
CA ARG A 170 27.51 -4.30 2.21
C ARG A 170 27.89 -5.47 1.28
N GLU A 171 28.97 -5.32 0.53
CA GLU A 171 29.67 -6.38 -0.22
C GLU A 171 30.79 -7.00 0.65
#